data_d725cc1467f8fafa5c51da642f0db8e7
#
_entry.id   d725cc1467f8fafa5c51da642f0db8e7
#
_cell.length_a   1.000
_cell.length_b   1.000
_cell.length_c   1.000
_cell.angle_alpha   90.00
_cell.angle_beta   90.00
_cell.angle_gamma   90.00
#
_symmetry.space_group_name_H-M   'P 1'
#
loop_
_entity.id
_entity.type
_entity.pdbx_description
1 polymer ?
#
loop_
_entity_poly.entity_id
_entity_poly.type
_entity_poly.pdbx_seq_one_letter_code
_entity_poly.pdbx_strand_id
1 'polypeptide(L)'
;MDPVPLYLAPMAGVTDLPFRLLAKECGADITVTEFTAAAGLNRDDARSWRRLESDPRESPFIPQIFGGVEEEMVGTTRALSSVADIIDLNFGCPAPKVCRNSAGAALLGDPDRLVSMVRACIQASSVPVTVKVRLGTGSGPNTAHSIALRLQDEGVFRIAVHGRTLRQRYAGEADWEEIGEMVRDLSIPVVANGDVK
;
A
#
# COMPACT_ATOMS: atom_id res chain seq x y z
N MET A 1 27.62 -2.01 -4.27
CA MET A 1 26.24 -1.94 -3.73
C MET A 1 25.36 -1.69 -4.93
N ASP A 2 24.36 -2.53 -5.12
CA ASP A 2 23.35 -2.24 -6.13
C ASP A 2 22.62 -0.94 -5.78
N PRO A 3 22.20 -0.13 -6.77
CA PRO A 3 21.48 1.09 -6.52
C PRO A 3 20.18 0.81 -5.77
N VAL A 4 19.89 1.60 -4.75
CA VAL A 4 18.63 1.49 -3.99
C VAL A 4 17.49 2.04 -4.86
N PRO A 5 16.46 1.27 -5.17
CA PRO A 5 15.38 1.73 -6.05
C PRO A 5 14.56 2.85 -5.40
N LEU A 6 14.25 3.88 -6.19
CA LEU A 6 13.39 5.00 -5.80
C LEU A 6 11.94 4.71 -6.15
N TYR A 7 11.06 4.80 -5.15
CA TYR A 7 9.63 4.61 -5.28
C TYR A 7 8.87 5.93 -5.22
N LEU A 8 8.01 6.21 -6.20
CA LEU A 8 7.01 7.25 -6.05
C LEU A 8 5.86 6.71 -5.18
N ALA A 9 5.69 7.29 -3.99
CA ALA A 9 4.61 6.90 -3.10
C ALA A 9 3.23 7.28 -3.68
N PRO A 10 2.20 6.43 -3.53
CA PRO A 10 0.83 6.75 -3.99
C PRO A 10 0.23 7.92 -3.20
N MET A 11 -0.27 8.93 -3.90
CA MET A 11 -0.88 10.13 -3.33
C MET A 11 -2.17 10.48 -4.07
N ALA A 12 -3.31 10.43 -3.36
CA ALA A 12 -4.61 10.75 -3.94
C ALA A 12 -4.68 12.18 -4.49
N GLY A 13 -5.14 12.33 -5.73
CA GLY A 13 -5.22 13.60 -6.43
C GLY A 13 -3.88 14.16 -6.91
N VAL A 14 -2.81 13.37 -6.84
CA VAL A 14 -1.45 13.77 -7.25
C VAL A 14 -0.82 12.76 -8.21
N THR A 15 -0.78 11.49 -7.85
CA THR A 15 -0.09 10.45 -8.62
C THR A 15 -0.99 9.83 -9.69
N ASP A 16 -1.64 10.67 -10.49
CA ASP A 16 -2.30 10.25 -11.72
C ASP A 16 -1.29 9.78 -12.77
N LEU A 17 -1.76 9.20 -13.87
CA LEU A 17 -0.86 8.64 -14.90
C LEU A 17 0.16 9.65 -15.43
N PRO A 18 -0.21 10.90 -15.83
CA PRO A 18 0.76 11.89 -16.27
C PRO A 18 1.86 12.19 -15.25
N PHE A 19 1.50 12.30 -13.97
CA PHE A 19 2.47 12.56 -12.89
C PHE A 19 3.41 11.37 -12.68
N ARG A 20 2.90 10.15 -12.74
CA ARG A 20 3.73 8.95 -12.60
C ARG A 20 4.73 8.81 -13.75
N LEU A 21 4.30 9.11 -14.99
CA LEU A 21 5.19 9.11 -16.15
C LEU A 21 6.29 10.16 -16.01
N LEU A 22 5.94 11.37 -15.59
CA LEU A 22 6.92 12.44 -15.32
C LEU A 22 7.91 12.00 -14.23
N ALA A 23 7.44 11.36 -13.16
CA ALA A 23 8.32 10.86 -12.11
C ALA A 23 9.30 9.78 -12.65
N LYS A 24 8.85 8.90 -13.55
CA LYS A 24 9.72 7.93 -14.25
C LYS A 24 10.79 8.65 -15.07
N GLU A 25 10.43 9.68 -15.83
CA GLU A 25 11.38 10.50 -16.58
C GLU A 25 12.39 11.23 -15.67
N CYS A 26 11.98 11.57 -14.44
CA CYS A 26 12.85 12.17 -13.41
C CYS A 26 13.66 11.15 -12.60
N GLY A 27 13.58 9.86 -12.91
CA GLY A 27 14.42 8.83 -12.29
C GLY A 27 13.74 7.99 -11.21
N ALA A 28 12.42 8.04 -11.06
CA ALA A 28 11.72 7.06 -10.22
C ALA A 28 11.77 5.67 -10.88
N ASP A 29 12.28 4.68 -10.15
CA ASP A 29 12.36 3.31 -10.64
C ASP A 29 11.00 2.62 -10.63
N ILE A 30 10.18 2.90 -9.62
CA ILE A 30 8.88 2.26 -9.42
C ILE A 30 7.83 3.29 -9.05
N THR A 31 6.67 3.17 -9.69
CA THR A 31 5.50 3.99 -9.39
C THR A 31 4.33 3.10 -8.95
N VAL A 32 3.43 3.66 -8.13
CA VAL A 32 2.22 3.00 -7.67
C VAL A 32 1.04 3.93 -7.97
N THR A 33 -0.08 3.39 -8.44
CA THR A 33 -1.24 4.22 -8.78
C THR A 33 -1.81 4.95 -7.56
N GLU A 34 -2.67 5.95 -7.79
CA GLU A 34 -3.54 6.44 -6.72
C GLU A 34 -4.33 5.27 -6.11
N PHE A 35 -4.51 5.28 -4.78
CA PHE A 35 -5.30 4.24 -4.13
C PHE A 35 -6.79 4.35 -4.52
N THR A 36 -7.35 3.25 -4.96
CA THR A 36 -8.73 3.17 -5.45
C THR A 36 -9.56 2.25 -4.57
N ALA A 37 -10.83 2.66 -4.31
CA ALA A 37 -11.72 1.87 -3.48
C ALA A 37 -12.14 0.57 -4.19
N ALA A 38 -11.92 -0.57 -3.55
CA ALA A 38 -12.34 -1.88 -4.05
C ALA A 38 -13.86 -1.92 -4.31
N ALA A 39 -14.66 -1.34 -3.43
CA ALA A 39 -16.10 -1.19 -3.61
C ALA A 39 -16.50 -0.46 -4.91
N GLY A 40 -15.71 0.51 -5.36
CA GLY A 40 -15.94 1.21 -6.63
C GLY A 40 -15.64 0.33 -7.84
N LEU A 41 -14.52 -0.37 -7.79
CA LEU A 41 -14.08 -1.28 -8.86
C LEU A 41 -15.05 -2.47 -9.03
N ASN A 42 -15.53 -3.05 -7.94
CA ASN A 42 -16.52 -4.13 -7.97
C ASN A 42 -17.90 -3.69 -8.52
N ARG A 43 -18.20 -2.39 -8.50
CA ARG A 43 -19.42 -1.83 -9.09
C ARG A 43 -19.22 -1.28 -10.50
N ASP A 44 -18.06 -1.53 -11.10
CA ASP A 44 -17.72 -1.05 -12.44
C ASP A 44 -17.77 0.49 -12.58
N ASP A 45 -17.48 1.21 -11.47
CA ASP A 45 -17.45 2.68 -11.51
C ASP A 45 -16.31 3.18 -12.39
N ALA A 46 -16.68 3.85 -13.49
CA ALA A 46 -15.73 4.34 -14.49
C ALA A 46 -14.66 5.31 -13.93
N ARG A 47 -14.99 6.06 -12.85
CA ARG A 47 -14.02 6.96 -12.21
C ARG A 47 -12.98 6.17 -11.40
N SER A 48 -13.39 5.05 -10.82
CA SER A 48 -12.48 4.15 -10.11
C SER A 48 -11.51 3.50 -11.08
N TRP A 49 -11.98 2.98 -12.20
CA TRP A 49 -11.14 2.39 -13.24
C TRP A 49 -10.19 3.39 -13.88
N ARG A 50 -10.61 4.64 -14.11
CA ARG A 50 -9.75 5.70 -14.68
C ARG A 50 -8.50 5.97 -13.80
N ARG A 51 -8.57 5.79 -12.48
CA ARG A 51 -7.42 5.95 -11.59
C ARG A 51 -6.38 4.85 -11.75
N LEU A 52 -6.76 3.75 -12.35
CA LEU A 52 -5.89 2.61 -12.65
C LEU A 52 -5.42 2.60 -14.12
N GLU A 53 -5.62 3.70 -14.86
CA GLU A 53 -5.01 3.84 -16.18
C GLU A 53 -3.49 3.70 -16.08
N SER A 54 -2.89 2.98 -17.03
CA SER A 54 -1.45 2.75 -17.09
C SER A 54 -0.91 2.95 -18.51
N ASP A 55 0.39 3.07 -18.64
CA ASP A 55 1.11 3.18 -19.91
C ASP A 55 2.26 2.15 -19.91
N PRO A 56 2.63 1.56 -21.04
CA PRO A 56 3.75 0.62 -21.12
C PRO A 56 5.09 1.14 -20.56
N ARG A 57 5.27 2.46 -20.51
CA ARG A 57 6.43 3.09 -19.86
C ARG A 57 6.43 2.98 -18.33
N GLU A 58 5.27 2.64 -17.74
CA GLU A 58 5.09 2.46 -16.31
C GLU A 58 5.22 0.99 -15.91
N SER A 59 6.31 0.35 -16.23
CA SER A 59 6.59 -1.02 -15.81
C SER A 59 7.48 -1.03 -14.55
N PRO A 60 7.15 -1.86 -13.51
CA PRO A 60 5.94 -2.69 -13.40
C PRO A 60 4.67 -1.86 -13.14
N PHE A 61 3.52 -2.32 -13.63
CA PHE A 61 2.21 -1.72 -13.32
C PHE A 61 1.71 -2.21 -11.96
N ILE A 62 1.56 -1.28 -11.02
CA ILE A 62 1.19 -1.57 -9.62
C ILE A 62 -0.06 -0.78 -9.22
N PRO A 63 -1.26 -1.31 -9.45
CA PRO A 63 -2.49 -0.71 -8.92
C PRO A 63 -2.55 -0.84 -7.40
N GLN A 64 -2.89 0.26 -6.70
CA GLN A 64 -3.13 0.26 -5.27
C GLN A 64 -4.63 0.32 -4.97
N ILE A 65 -5.11 -0.61 -4.15
CA ILE A 65 -6.51 -0.69 -3.73
C ILE A 65 -6.66 -0.57 -2.21
N PHE A 66 -7.83 -0.11 -1.78
CA PHE A 66 -8.21 -0.08 -0.37
C PHE A 66 -9.67 -0.45 -0.18
N GLY A 67 -9.99 -1.00 0.98
CA GLY A 67 -11.36 -1.34 1.38
C GLY A 67 -11.42 -1.75 2.85
N GLY A 68 -12.64 -1.76 3.38
CA GLY A 68 -12.93 -2.28 4.72
C GLY A 68 -13.71 -3.61 4.67
N VAL A 69 -14.11 -4.08 3.50
CA VAL A 69 -14.87 -5.32 3.28
C VAL A 69 -13.97 -6.31 2.58
N GLU A 70 -13.75 -7.48 3.20
CA GLU A 70 -12.83 -8.50 2.70
C GLU A 70 -13.26 -9.02 1.33
N GLU A 71 -14.54 -9.31 1.13
CA GLU A 71 -15.06 -9.83 -0.13
C GLU A 71 -14.84 -8.86 -1.30
N GLU A 72 -14.97 -7.54 -1.04
CA GLU A 72 -14.70 -6.51 -2.06
C GLU A 72 -13.21 -6.45 -2.40
N MET A 73 -12.33 -6.54 -1.40
CA MET A 73 -10.88 -6.56 -1.60
C MET A 73 -10.45 -7.80 -2.40
N VAL A 74 -10.96 -8.96 -2.04
CA VAL A 74 -10.69 -10.24 -2.72
C VAL A 74 -11.19 -10.23 -4.17
N GLY A 75 -12.42 -9.77 -4.40
CA GLY A 75 -13.02 -9.66 -5.74
C GLY A 75 -12.19 -8.74 -6.65
N THR A 76 -11.81 -7.57 -6.14
CA THR A 76 -10.97 -6.61 -6.86
C THR A 76 -9.57 -7.16 -7.13
N THR A 77 -8.94 -7.80 -6.14
CA THR A 77 -7.61 -8.43 -6.31
C THR A 77 -7.63 -9.46 -7.42
N ARG A 78 -8.65 -10.33 -7.45
CA ARG A 78 -8.82 -11.33 -8.51
C ARG A 78 -8.97 -10.69 -9.89
N ALA A 79 -9.78 -9.63 -10.00
CA ALA A 79 -9.98 -8.93 -11.27
C ALA A 79 -8.70 -8.26 -11.77
N LEU A 80 -7.93 -7.62 -10.88
CA LEU A 80 -6.69 -6.93 -11.23
C LEU A 80 -5.54 -7.89 -11.58
N SER A 81 -5.56 -9.13 -11.09
CA SER A 81 -4.50 -10.12 -11.33
C SER A 81 -4.28 -10.45 -12.82
N SER A 82 -5.24 -10.14 -13.69
CA SER A 82 -5.11 -10.36 -15.14
C SER A 82 -4.39 -9.23 -15.88
N VAL A 83 -4.20 -8.06 -15.25
CA VAL A 83 -3.67 -6.85 -15.91
C VAL A 83 -2.52 -6.21 -15.14
N ALA A 84 -2.37 -6.50 -13.84
CA ALA A 84 -1.32 -5.95 -12.99
C ALA A 84 -0.08 -6.85 -12.97
N ASP A 85 1.09 -6.24 -12.78
CA ASP A 85 2.33 -6.98 -12.48
C ASP A 85 2.44 -7.28 -10.98
N ILE A 86 1.95 -6.37 -10.15
CA ILE A 86 1.91 -6.47 -8.68
C ILE A 86 0.64 -5.77 -8.21
N ILE A 87 -0.02 -6.25 -7.16
CA ILE A 87 -1.15 -5.56 -6.53
C ILE A 87 -0.73 -5.05 -5.17
N ASP A 88 -0.96 -3.75 -4.91
CA ASP A 88 -0.60 -3.13 -3.63
C ASP A 88 -1.85 -2.82 -2.80
N LEU A 89 -1.84 -3.20 -1.51
CA LEU A 89 -2.94 -3.01 -0.58
C LEU A 89 -2.66 -1.85 0.38
N ASN A 90 -3.56 -0.87 0.45
CA ASN A 90 -3.39 0.33 1.25
C ASN A 90 -3.96 0.18 2.67
N PHE A 91 -3.08 0.12 3.65
CA PHE A 91 -3.38 0.21 5.09
C PHE A 91 -2.69 1.42 5.74
N GLY A 92 -2.39 2.46 4.95
CA GLY A 92 -1.70 3.66 5.43
C GLY A 92 -2.49 4.97 5.26
N CYS A 93 -3.61 4.98 4.53
CA CYS A 93 -4.37 6.21 4.28
C CYS A 93 -5.01 6.75 5.57
N PRO A 94 -4.67 8.00 6.00
CA PRO A 94 -5.21 8.60 7.21
C PRO A 94 -6.49 9.41 6.98
N ALA A 95 -7.04 9.43 5.77
CA ALA A 95 -8.19 10.25 5.43
C ALA A 95 -9.44 9.85 6.24
N PRO A 96 -10.13 10.82 6.90
CA PRO A 96 -11.27 10.50 7.77
C PRO A 96 -12.38 9.71 7.06
N LYS A 97 -12.62 9.98 5.78
CA LYS A 97 -13.62 9.24 4.98
C LYS A 97 -13.23 7.76 4.81
N VAL A 98 -11.94 7.45 4.66
CA VAL A 98 -11.43 6.08 4.54
C VAL A 98 -11.52 5.38 5.91
N CYS A 99 -11.02 6.03 6.96
CA CYS A 99 -10.96 5.46 8.30
C CYS A 99 -12.36 5.19 8.89
N ARG A 100 -13.36 6.05 8.62
CA ARG A 100 -14.76 5.82 9.07
C ARG A 100 -15.38 4.55 8.46
N ASN A 101 -14.89 4.10 7.32
CA ASN A 101 -15.30 2.85 6.69
C ASN A 101 -14.44 1.64 7.14
N SER A 102 -13.76 1.75 8.27
CA SER A 102 -12.86 0.71 8.80
C SER A 102 -11.85 0.23 7.75
N ALA A 103 -11.26 1.16 6.99
CA ALA A 103 -10.31 0.92 5.92
C ALA A 103 -9.03 1.76 6.10
N GLY A 104 -8.02 1.52 5.29
CA GLY A 104 -6.75 2.23 5.33
C GLY A 104 -6.08 2.08 6.71
N ALA A 105 -5.52 3.17 7.24
CA ALA A 105 -4.74 3.14 8.49
C ALA A 105 -5.57 2.79 9.75
N ALA A 106 -6.90 2.81 9.68
CA ALA A 106 -7.74 2.38 10.79
C ALA A 106 -7.61 0.87 11.08
N LEU A 107 -7.32 0.05 10.04
CA LEU A 107 -7.12 -1.39 10.18
C LEU A 107 -5.85 -1.76 10.97
N LEU A 108 -4.91 -0.85 11.14
CA LEU A 108 -3.76 -1.05 12.04
C LEU A 108 -4.17 -1.20 13.52
N GLY A 109 -5.38 -0.80 13.88
CA GLY A 109 -5.99 -1.03 15.18
C GLY A 109 -6.65 -2.40 15.35
N ASP A 110 -6.74 -3.19 14.27
CA ASP A 110 -7.28 -4.55 14.25
C ASP A 110 -6.37 -5.47 13.42
N PRO A 111 -5.20 -5.85 13.98
CA PRO A 111 -4.20 -6.64 13.28
C PRO A 111 -4.71 -7.98 12.74
N ASP A 112 -5.61 -8.64 13.46
CA ASP A 112 -6.13 -9.94 13.07
C ASP A 112 -6.97 -9.83 11.80
N ARG A 113 -7.84 -8.84 11.74
CA ARG A 113 -8.66 -8.55 10.56
C ARG A 113 -7.80 -8.12 9.37
N LEU A 114 -6.78 -7.28 9.59
CA LEU A 114 -5.85 -6.87 8.54
C LEU A 114 -5.14 -8.08 7.93
N VAL A 115 -4.55 -8.93 8.76
CA VAL A 115 -3.82 -10.12 8.30
C VAL A 115 -4.76 -11.10 7.59
N SER A 116 -5.98 -11.34 8.10
CA SER A 116 -6.99 -12.17 7.43
C SER A 116 -7.31 -11.67 6.04
N MET A 117 -7.58 -10.37 5.90
CA MET A 117 -7.88 -9.73 4.62
C MET A 117 -6.72 -9.85 3.62
N VAL A 118 -5.49 -9.61 4.07
CA VAL A 118 -4.30 -9.74 3.19
C VAL A 118 -4.11 -11.18 2.74
N ARG A 119 -4.23 -12.16 3.66
CA ARG A 119 -4.19 -13.59 3.33
C ARG A 119 -5.20 -13.95 2.25
N ALA A 120 -6.45 -13.50 2.40
CA ALA A 120 -7.51 -13.77 1.44
C ALA A 120 -7.21 -13.12 0.06
N CYS A 121 -6.64 -11.92 0.03
CA CYS A 121 -6.19 -11.29 -1.20
C CYS A 121 -5.04 -12.06 -1.87
N ILE A 122 -4.05 -12.52 -1.11
CA ILE A 122 -2.94 -13.32 -1.63
C ILE A 122 -3.46 -14.61 -2.26
N GLN A 123 -4.37 -15.31 -1.60
CA GLN A 123 -4.98 -16.55 -2.13
C GLN A 123 -5.80 -16.32 -3.40
N ALA A 124 -6.33 -15.12 -3.59
CA ALA A 124 -7.12 -14.76 -4.77
C ALA A 124 -6.28 -14.20 -5.93
N SER A 125 -5.00 -13.88 -5.68
CA SER A 125 -4.10 -13.25 -6.64
C SER A 125 -3.27 -14.28 -7.41
N SER A 126 -3.07 -14.05 -8.70
CA SER A 126 -2.08 -14.78 -9.52
C SER A 126 -0.77 -14.00 -9.69
N VAL A 127 -0.66 -12.80 -9.11
CA VAL A 127 0.53 -11.94 -9.14
C VAL A 127 0.96 -11.60 -7.72
N PRO A 128 2.21 -11.14 -7.49
CA PRO A 128 2.66 -10.76 -6.15
C PRO A 128 1.76 -9.69 -5.51
N VAL A 129 1.51 -9.83 -4.20
CA VAL A 129 0.77 -8.85 -3.40
C VAL A 129 1.73 -8.12 -2.47
N THR A 130 1.63 -6.80 -2.44
CA THR A 130 2.39 -5.92 -1.54
C THR A 130 1.45 -5.13 -0.64
N VAL A 131 1.98 -4.58 0.44
CA VAL A 131 1.18 -3.77 1.35
C VAL A 131 1.87 -2.45 1.67
N LYS A 132 1.09 -1.39 1.87
CA LYS A 132 1.58 -0.10 2.37
C LYS A 132 0.90 0.24 3.69
N VAL A 133 1.71 0.41 4.75
CA VAL A 133 1.26 0.66 6.12
C VAL A 133 1.81 1.98 6.69
N ARG A 134 1.29 2.36 7.86
CA ARG A 134 1.91 3.30 8.82
C ARG A 134 2.33 2.52 10.05
N LEU A 135 3.07 3.17 10.99
CA LEU A 135 3.57 2.52 12.20
C LEU A 135 2.46 1.98 13.11
N GLY A 136 1.29 2.63 13.10
CA GLY A 136 0.15 2.24 13.90
C GLY A 136 -0.92 3.33 13.88
N THR A 137 -1.93 3.21 14.76
CA THR A 137 -3.00 4.22 14.87
C THR A 137 -2.57 5.48 15.63
N GLY A 138 -1.55 5.38 16.48
CA GLY A 138 -1.17 6.43 17.45
C GLY A 138 -2.08 6.46 18.68
N SER A 139 -2.88 5.41 18.88
CA SER A 139 -3.64 5.14 20.10
C SER A 139 -3.16 3.79 20.64
N GLY A 140 -2.17 3.82 21.55
CA GLY A 140 -1.47 2.63 22.02
C GLY A 140 -0.15 2.39 21.28
N PRO A 141 0.47 1.21 21.43
CA PRO A 141 1.74 0.87 20.79
C PRO A 141 1.61 0.82 19.27
N ASN A 142 2.75 1.01 18.58
CA ASN A 142 2.84 0.79 17.16
C ASN A 142 2.66 -0.71 16.83
N THR A 143 1.88 -0.99 15.81
CA THR A 143 1.51 -2.37 15.45
C THR A 143 2.15 -2.84 14.16
N ALA A 144 2.76 -1.93 13.39
CA ALA A 144 3.30 -2.23 12.05
C ALA A 144 4.32 -3.36 12.06
N HIS A 145 5.25 -3.37 13.02
CA HIS A 145 6.29 -4.37 13.10
C HIS A 145 5.70 -5.78 13.31
N SER A 146 4.84 -5.95 14.30
CA SER A 146 4.18 -7.24 14.58
C SER A 146 3.27 -7.68 13.44
N ILE A 147 2.58 -6.75 12.79
CA ILE A 147 1.77 -7.01 11.58
C ILE A 147 2.68 -7.49 10.45
N ALA A 148 3.80 -6.81 10.19
CA ALA A 148 4.72 -7.12 9.10
C ALA A 148 5.32 -8.52 9.21
N LEU A 149 5.70 -8.97 10.43
CA LEU A 149 6.15 -10.34 10.67
C LEU A 149 5.09 -11.36 10.30
N ARG A 150 3.83 -11.14 10.70
CA ARG A 150 2.71 -12.00 10.32
C ARG A 150 2.42 -11.99 8.82
N LEU A 151 2.49 -10.82 8.19
CA LEU A 151 2.26 -10.66 6.74
C LEU A 151 3.34 -11.35 5.91
N GLN A 152 4.58 -11.34 6.37
CA GLN A 152 5.67 -12.12 5.78
C GLN A 152 5.34 -13.61 5.75
N ASP A 153 4.84 -14.16 6.87
CA ASP A 153 4.46 -15.58 6.98
C ASP A 153 3.28 -15.93 6.05
N GLU A 154 2.42 -14.96 5.75
CA GLU A 154 1.31 -15.12 4.78
C GLU A 154 1.76 -15.02 3.32
N GLY A 155 3.02 -14.63 3.04
CA GLY A 155 3.56 -14.54 1.70
C GLY A 155 3.43 -13.17 1.03
N VAL A 156 3.33 -12.08 1.81
CA VAL A 156 3.45 -10.72 1.26
C VAL A 156 4.82 -10.57 0.59
N PHE A 157 4.82 -10.11 -0.65
CA PHE A 157 6.04 -9.97 -1.44
C PHE A 157 6.96 -8.83 -0.96
N ARG A 158 6.38 -7.73 -0.49
CA ARG A 158 7.09 -6.52 -0.04
C ARG A 158 6.17 -5.67 0.84
N ILE A 159 6.76 -4.94 1.80
CA ILE A 159 6.02 -3.98 2.63
C ILE A 159 6.61 -2.57 2.46
N ALA A 160 5.75 -1.56 2.27
CA ALA A 160 6.13 -0.15 2.33
C ALA A 160 5.63 0.48 3.63
N VAL A 161 6.53 1.12 4.37
CA VAL A 161 6.25 1.63 5.72
C VAL A 161 6.42 3.14 5.75
N HIS A 162 5.35 3.89 6.03
CA HIS A 162 5.46 5.31 6.37
C HIS A 162 5.77 5.44 7.86
N GLY A 163 6.92 6.04 8.19
CA GLY A 163 7.44 6.22 9.56
C GLY A 163 6.62 7.16 10.45
N ARG A 164 5.31 7.23 10.27
CA ARG A 164 4.36 7.99 11.10
C ARG A 164 3.12 7.17 11.39
N THR A 165 2.45 7.49 12.51
CA THR A 165 1.16 6.90 12.87
C THR A 165 -0.01 7.56 12.12
N LEU A 166 -1.19 6.93 12.15
CA LEU A 166 -2.44 7.53 11.67
C LEU A 166 -2.71 8.90 12.31
N ARG A 167 -2.54 9.02 13.63
CA ARG A 167 -2.81 10.26 14.38
C ARG A 167 -1.86 11.38 14.00
N GLN A 168 -0.58 11.09 13.76
CA GLN A 168 0.39 12.09 13.32
C GLN A 168 0.07 12.65 11.94
N ARG A 169 -0.54 11.88 11.05
CA ARG A 169 -0.72 12.25 9.63
C ARG A 169 0.62 12.64 8.99
N TYR A 170 0.92 13.96 8.95
CA TYR A 170 2.17 14.53 8.41
C TYR A 170 2.90 15.41 9.44
N ALA A 171 2.42 15.47 10.69
CA ALA A 171 3.08 16.23 11.76
C ALA A 171 4.27 15.48 12.33
N GLY A 172 5.24 16.23 12.87
CA GLY A 172 6.47 15.69 13.42
C GLY A 172 7.38 15.11 12.32
N GLU A 173 8.26 14.22 12.69
CA GLU A 173 9.21 13.54 11.81
C GLU A 173 8.83 12.06 11.62
N ALA A 174 9.25 11.47 10.51
CA ALA A 174 9.13 10.03 10.29
C ALA A 174 10.14 9.29 11.16
N ASP A 175 9.72 8.24 11.82
CA ASP A 175 10.57 7.39 12.65
C ASP A 175 11.33 6.39 11.77
N TRP A 176 12.54 6.76 11.40
CA TRP A 176 13.45 5.95 10.60
C TRP A 176 14.09 4.82 11.41
N GLU A 177 14.17 4.95 12.73
CA GLU A 177 14.72 3.92 13.60
C GLU A 177 13.79 2.70 13.64
N GLU A 178 12.49 2.92 13.85
CA GLU A 178 11.48 1.86 13.81
C GLU A 178 11.41 1.17 12.43
N ILE A 179 11.52 1.92 11.34
CA ILE A 179 11.64 1.32 9.99
C ILE A 179 12.91 0.47 9.89
N GLY A 180 14.04 0.95 10.44
CA GLY A 180 15.32 0.24 10.46
C GLY A 180 15.27 -1.08 11.25
N GLU A 181 14.49 -1.13 12.34
CA GLU A 181 14.20 -2.37 13.05
C GLU A 181 13.45 -3.37 12.18
N MET A 182 12.40 -2.92 11.50
CA MET A 182 11.65 -3.77 10.57
C MET A 182 12.53 -4.32 9.44
N VAL A 183 13.46 -3.51 8.90
CA VAL A 183 14.43 -3.96 7.89
C VAL A 183 15.35 -5.06 8.42
N ARG A 184 15.74 -5.03 9.69
CA ARG A 184 16.60 -6.05 10.30
C ARG A 184 15.89 -7.37 10.55
N ASP A 185 14.60 -7.31 10.91
CA ASP A 185 13.85 -8.47 11.39
C ASP A 185 13.05 -9.17 10.29
N LEU A 186 12.76 -8.47 9.19
CA LEU A 186 12.02 -9.03 8.07
C LEU A 186 12.95 -9.61 7.01
N SER A 187 12.57 -10.74 6.44
CA SER A 187 13.25 -11.36 5.28
C SER A 187 12.69 -10.89 3.93
N ILE A 188 11.54 -10.20 3.94
CA ILE A 188 10.96 -9.57 2.73
C ILE A 188 11.45 -8.13 2.58
N PRO A 189 11.47 -7.57 1.36
CA PRO A 189 11.88 -6.19 1.14
C PRO A 189 11.00 -5.18 1.89
N VAL A 190 11.65 -4.21 2.54
CA VAL A 190 10.99 -3.07 3.20
C VAL A 190 11.30 -1.80 2.42
N VAL A 191 10.26 -1.07 2.01
CA VAL A 191 10.38 0.26 1.38
C VAL A 191 10.12 1.32 2.44
N ALA A 192 11.16 2.07 2.78
CA ALA A 192 11.06 3.17 3.73
C ALA A 192 10.38 4.39 3.09
N ASN A 193 9.46 5.02 3.81
CA ASN A 193 8.69 6.16 3.34
C ASN A 193 8.51 7.22 4.45
N GLY A 194 8.57 8.49 4.06
CA GLY A 194 8.42 9.66 4.92
C GLY A 194 9.73 10.42 5.08
N ASP A 195 9.70 11.73 4.81
CA ASP A 195 10.81 12.67 4.96
C ASP A 195 12.10 12.26 4.22
N VAL A 196 12.00 11.59 3.09
CA VAL A 196 13.13 11.32 2.18
C VAL A 196 13.56 12.66 1.58
N LYS A 197 14.85 13.03 1.75
CA LYS A 197 15.44 14.31 1.29
C LYS A 197 16.58 14.04 0.34
#